data_b5b2a2ca9f6ec388e380bcf2391e965f
#
_entry.id   b5b2a2ca9f6ec388e380bcf2391e965f
#
_cell.length_a   1.000
_cell.length_b   1.000
_cell.length_c   1.000
_cell.angle_alpha   90.00
_cell.angle_beta   90.00
_cell.angle_gamma   90.00
#
_symmetry.space_group_name_H-M   'P 1'
#
loop_
_entity.id
_entity.type
_entity.pdbx_description
1 polymer ?
#
loop_
_entity_poly.entity_id
_entity_poly.type
_entity_poly.pdbx_seq_one_letter_code
_entity_poly.pdbx_strand_id
1 'polypeptide(L)'
;RALAKLGYDVKPTQEVDYSVAYASIARGDATFSAVDWEPLQSAMYQAAGGDKSFFRAGPYITGAAQGYLIDKKTADKYHITDISQLKDPKIARLFDNTGDGKAGLTGCEPGWACGKVIDAQIKAYGLTNTVEQNQGSYSAMIADVISRYKAGKPILYYTWTPYWVSFVLKPGKDVVWLTVPFSASPAGQPKEDTRLPNGKNYGF
;
A
#
# COMPACT_ATOMS: atom_id res chain seq x y z
N ARG A 1 -24.52 6.89 -5.95
CA ARG A 1 -25.69 6.41 -6.76
C ARG A 1 -26.56 5.43 -5.96
N ALA A 2 -26.00 4.45 -5.20
CA ALA A 2 -26.80 3.49 -4.43
C ALA A 2 -27.67 4.18 -3.36
N LEU A 3 -27.07 5.03 -2.54
CA LEU A 3 -27.79 5.76 -1.48
C LEU A 3 -28.87 6.68 -2.03
N ALA A 4 -28.62 7.35 -3.16
CA ALA A 4 -29.65 8.19 -3.81
C ALA A 4 -30.86 7.36 -4.27
N LYS A 5 -30.65 6.10 -4.71
CA LYS A 5 -31.74 5.17 -5.04
C LYS A 5 -32.54 4.73 -3.81
N LEU A 6 -31.97 4.82 -2.63
CA LEU A 6 -32.61 4.54 -1.36
C LEU A 6 -33.28 5.78 -0.74
N GLY A 7 -33.31 6.91 -1.46
CA GLY A 7 -34.00 8.13 -1.03
C GLY A 7 -33.15 9.10 -0.20
N TYR A 8 -31.83 8.84 -0.04
CA TYR A 8 -30.95 9.76 0.68
C TYR A 8 -30.55 10.95 -0.20
N ASP A 9 -30.51 12.14 0.39
CA ASP A 9 -29.90 13.34 -0.24
C ASP A 9 -28.38 13.25 -0.13
N VAL A 10 -27.73 12.78 -1.20
CA VAL A 10 -26.29 12.54 -1.22
C VAL A 10 -25.58 13.77 -1.77
N LYS A 11 -24.86 14.46 -0.90
CA LYS A 11 -23.99 15.57 -1.29
C LYS A 11 -22.81 15.08 -2.13
N PRO A 12 -22.15 15.95 -2.91
CA PRO A 12 -20.96 15.62 -3.67
C PRO A 12 -19.87 14.99 -2.79
N THR A 13 -19.26 13.92 -3.27
CA THR A 13 -18.12 13.28 -2.58
C THR A 13 -16.95 14.26 -2.53
N GLN A 14 -16.33 14.38 -1.37
CA GLN A 14 -15.10 15.14 -1.17
C GLN A 14 -13.91 14.21 -1.22
N GLU A 15 -12.86 14.61 -1.91
CA GLU A 15 -11.56 13.94 -1.90
C GLU A 15 -10.64 14.72 -0.94
N VAL A 16 -10.25 14.08 0.15
CA VAL A 16 -9.43 14.67 1.22
C VAL A 16 -8.49 13.62 1.78
N ASP A 17 -7.44 14.05 2.46
CA ASP A 17 -6.56 13.15 3.21
C ASP A 17 -7.32 12.38 4.29
N TYR A 18 -6.90 11.15 4.59
CA TYR A 18 -7.56 10.29 5.58
C TYR A 18 -7.68 10.93 6.97
N SER A 19 -6.64 11.63 7.44
CA SER A 19 -6.69 12.33 8.73
C SER A 19 -7.76 13.43 8.75
N VAL A 20 -7.93 14.13 7.63
CA VAL A 20 -8.96 15.16 7.45
C VAL A 20 -10.34 14.51 7.38
N ALA A 21 -10.48 13.38 6.66
CA ALA A 21 -11.73 12.63 6.58
C ALA A 21 -12.22 12.20 7.98
N TYR A 22 -11.35 11.56 8.76
CA TYR A 22 -11.70 11.15 10.14
C TYR A 22 -12.07 12.34 11.00
N ALA A 23 -11.27 13.42 10.98
CA ALA A 23 -11.59 14.62 11.76
C ALA A 23 -12.93 15.25 11.35
N SER A 24 -13.25 15.28 10.06
CA SER A 24 -14.51 15.84 9.55
C SER A 24 -15.72 15.01 9.96
N ILE A 25 -15.59 13.68 9.93
CA ILE A 25 -16.67 12.78 10.41
C ILE A 25 -16.87 12.94 11.92
N ALA A 26 -15.78 12.97 12.69
CA ALA A 26 -15.84 13.13 14.15
C ALA A 26 -16.51 14.45 14.58
N ARG A 27 -16.39 15.52 13.78
CA ARG A 27 -17.04 16.82 14.02
C ARG A 27 -18.45 16.93 13.42
N GLY A 28 -18.87 15.97 12.59
CA GLY A 28 -20.14 16.02 11.88
C GLY A 28 -20.15 16.86 10.60
N ASP A 29 -18.98 17.30 10.13
CA ASP A 29 -18.82 18.02 8.85
C ASP A 29 -19.02 17.07 7.65
N ALA A 30 -18.72 15.78 7.84
CA ALA A 30 -19.01 14.69 6.91
C ALA A 30 -19.80 13.59 7.63
N THR A 31 -20.64 12.86 6.88
CA THR A 31 -21.51 11.85 7.48
C THR A 31 -20.83 10.49 7.62
N PHE A 32 -20.06 10.06 6.60
CA PHE A 32 -19.40 8.75 6.61
C PHE A 32 -18.25 8.70 5.59
N SER A 33 -17.38 7.71 5.77
CA SER A 33 -16.41 7.26 4.77
C SER A 33 -16.73 5.82 4.37
N ALA A 34 -16.59 5.51 3.08
CA ALA A 34 -16.66 4.14 2.57
C ALA A 34 -15.25 3.52 2.40
N VAL A 35 -14.22 4.19 2.88
CA VAL A 35 -12.83 3.74 2.76
C VAL A 35 -12.19 3.77 4.13
N ASP A 36 -11.93 2.58 4.66
CA ASP A 36 -11.19 2.34 5.90
C ASP A 36 -10.40 1.04 5.73
N TRP A 37 -9.07 1.13 5.88
CA TRP A 37 -8.17 0.01 5.72
C TRP A 37 -7.55 -0.35 7.07
N GLU A 38 -8.16 -1.32 7.74
CA GLU A 38 -7.63 -1.87 8.98
C GLU A 38 -6.60 -2.98 8.70
N PRO A 39 -5.48 -3.02 9.44
CA PRO A 39 -5.10 -2.14 10.56
C PRO A 39 -4.37 -0.86 10.14
N LEU A 40 -4.17 -0.62 8.84
CA LEU A 40 -3.33 0.44 8.28
C LEU A 40 -3.70 1.84 8.81
N GLN A 41 -4.98 2.12 8.97
CA GLN A 41 -5.49 3.43 9.37
C GLN A 41 -5.84 3.52 10.87
N SER A 42 -5.63 2.47 11.65
CA SER A 42 -5.97 2.41 13.08
C SER A 42 -5.46 3.62 13.88
N ALA A 43 -4.23 4.09 13.63
CA ALA A 43 -3.68 5.25 14.34
C ALA A 43 -4.46 6.55 14.07
N MET A 44 -4.90 6.76 12.83
CA MET A 44 -5.70 7.94 12.44
C MET A 44 -7.10 7.86 13.02
N TYR A 45 -7.71 6.69 13.01
CA TYR A 45 -9.00 6.39 13.61
C TYR A 45 -8.97 6.70 15.11
N GLN A 46 -7.99 6.18 15.85
CA GLN A 46 -7.86 6.41 17.28
C GLN A 46 -7.59 7.90 17.61
N ALA A 47 -6.74 8.57 16.83
CA ALA A 47 -6.45 10.00 17.02
C ALA A 47 -7.69 10.88 16.84
N ALA A 48 -8.66 10.48 16.02
CA ALA A 48 -9.92 11.20 15.81
C ALA A 48 -11.03 10.83 16.82
N GLY A 49 -10.75 9.96 17.80
CA GLY A 49 -11.67 9.61 18.89
C GLY A 49 -12.09 8.14 18.93
N GLY A 50 -11.74 7.34 17.92
CA GLY A 50 -12.01 5.90 17.87
C GLY A 50 -13.51 5.58 18.04
N ASP A 51 -13.83 4.47 18.69
CA ASP A 51 -15.21 4.00 18.90
C ASP A 51 -16.11 4.98 19.70
N LYS A 52 -15.51 6.02 20.30
CA LYS A 52 -16.28 7.10 20.97
C LYS A 52 -16.90 8.08 19.96
N SER A 53 -16.25 8.25 18.81
CA SER A 53 -16.65 9.22 17.77
C SER A 53 -17.19 8.57 16.51
N PHE A 54 -16.99 7.25 16.35
CA PHE A 54 -17.37 6.54 15.13
C PHE A 54 -18.16 5.27 15.42
N PHE A 55 -19.04 4.97 14.48
CA PHE A 55 -19.65 3.65 14.34
C PHE A 55 -19.06 2.96 13.10
N ARG A 56 -18.47 1.79 13.28
CA ARG A 56 -17.99 0.95 12.18
C ARG A 56 -19.01 -0.13 11.85
N ALA A 57 -19.60 -0.04 10.65
CA ALA A 57 -20.64 -0.98 10.21
C ALA A 57 -20.10 -2.38 9.85
N GLY A 58 -18.77 -2.55 9.83
CA GLY A 58 -18.10 -3.78 9.46
C GLY A 58 -17.55 -3.78 8.03
N PRO A 59 -16.78 -4.81 7.65
CA PRO A 59 -16.16 -4.89 6.33
C PRO A 59 -17.21 -5.19 5.26
N TYR A 60 -17.21 -4.42 4.18
CA TYR A 60 -18.03 -4.67 3.00
C TYR A 60 -17.19 -5.22 1.82
N ILE A 61 -15.86 -5.19 1.93
CA ILE A 61 -14.91 -5.85 1.04
C ILE A 61 -14.05 -6.77 1.87
N THR A 62 -13.94 -8.03 1.45
CA THR A 62 -13.07 -9.04 2.06
C THR A 62 -12.06 -9.55 1.03
N GLY A 63 -10.93 -10.09 1.49
CA GLY A 63 -9.87 -10.59 0.61
C GLY A 63 -9.05 -9.48 -0.08
N ALA A 64 -9.18 -8.23 0.39
CA ALA A 64 -8.27 -7.17 0.02
C ALA A 64 -6.84 -7.47 0.49
N ALA A 65 -5.85 -7.05 -0.28
CA ALA A 65 -4.44 -7.19 0.08
C ALA A 65 -3.68 -5.95 -0.35
N GLN A 66 -2.61 -5.64 0.38
CA GLN A 66 -1.66 -4.58 0.07
C GLN A 66 -0.26 -5.15 0.17
N GLY A 67 0.69 -4.59 -0.55
CA GLY A 67 2.07 -5.06 -0.49
C GLY A 67 2.91 -4.66 -1.68
N TYR A 68 4.03 -5.33 -1.81
CA TYR A 68 5.05 -5.07 -2.82
C TYR A 68 4.94 -6.05 -3.98
N LEU A 69 5.10 -5.54 -5.19
CA LEU A 69 5.16 -6.37 -6.38
C LEU A 69 6.39 -6.02 -7.22
N ILE A 70 6.87 -7.03 -7.92
CA ILE A 70 7.89 -6.89 -8.96
C ILE A 70 7.43 -7.57 -10.25
N ASP A 71 8.06 -7.23 -11.37
CA ASP A 71 7.78 -7.93 -12.62
C ASP A 71 8.15 -9.43 -12.52
N LYS A 72 7.29 -10.27 -13.10
CA LYS A 72 7.44 -11.72 -13.02
C LYS A 72 8.72 -12.20 -13.70
N LYS A 73 9.14 -11.55 -14.79
CA LYS A 73 10.36 -11.91 -15.53
C LYS A 73 11.59 -11.80 -14.64
N THR A 74 11.71 -10.72 -13.89
CA THR A 74 12.83 -10.51 -12.95
C THR A 74 12.70 -11.47 -11.75
N ALA A 75 11.50 -11.65 -11.20
CA ALA A 75 11.25 -12.58 -10.11
C ALA A 75 11.68 -14.01 -10.46
N ASP A 76 11.24 -14.51 -11.61
CA ASP A 76 11.56 -15.87 -12.06
C ASP A 76 13.06 -16.04 -12.33
N LYS A 77 13.68 -15.06 -13.00
CA LYS A 77 15.10 -15.13 -13.37
C LYS A 77 16.03 -15.14 -12.16
N TYR A 78 15.71 -14.39 -11.13
CA TYR A 78 16.56 -14.23 -9.95
C TYR A 78 16.00 -14.92 -8.70
N HIS A 79 14.89 -15.67 -8.84
CA HIS A 79 14.20 -16.39 -7.75
C HIS A 79 13.84 -15.48 -6.57
N ILE A 80 13.30 -14.29 -6.89
CA ILE A 80 12.90 -13.30 -5.89
C ILE A 80 11.46 -13.56 -5.50
N THR A 81 11.24 -13.85 -4.21
CA THR A 81 9.92 -14.14 -3.63
C THR A 81 9.62 -13.33 -2.38
N ASP A 82 10.65 -12.73 -1.77
CA ASP A 82 10.56 -12.00 -0.51
C ASP A 82 11.33 -10.69 -0.60
N ILE A 83 10.77 -9.63 0.00
CA ILE A 83 11.38 -8.29 -0.06
C ILE A 83 12.75 -8.24 0.62
N SER A 84 13.00 -9.09 1.62
CA SER A 84 14.28 -9.12 2.32
C SER A 84 15.46 -9.55 1.43
N GLN A 85 15.20 -10.17 0.28
CA GLN A 85 16.24 -10.50 -0.71
C GLN A 85 16.88 -9.24 -1.33
N LEU A 86 16.19 -8.09 -1.25
CA LEU A 86 16.75 -6.79 -1.65
C LEU A 86 17.89 -6.30 -0.72
N LYS A 87 18.21 -7.02 0.36
CA LYS A 87 19.45 -6.78 1.14
C LYS A 87 20.71 -7.00 0.30
N ASP A 88 20.65 -7.91 -0.66
CA ASP A 88 21.75 -8.11 -1.59
C ASP A 88 21.80 -6.92 -2.57
N PRO A 89 22.90 -6.12 -2.56
CA PRO A 89 23.03 -4.99 -3.47
C PRO A 89 22.98 -5.37 -4.95
N LYS A 90 23.31 -6.62 -5.31
CA LYS A 90 23.20 -7.10 -6.69
C LYS A 90 21.74 -7.24 -7.12
N ILE A 91 20.89 -7.71 -6.21
CA ILE A 91 19.45 -7.82 -6.44
C ILE A 91 18.80 -6.43 -6.43
N ALA A 92 19.14 -5.59 -5.45
CA ALA A 92 18.61 -4.23 -5.34
C ALA A 92 18.86 -3.40 -6.60
N ARG A 93 20.08 -3.46 -7.15
CA ARG A 93 20.47 -2.74 -8.38
C ARG A 93 19.66 -3.10 -9.62
N LEU A 94 19.00 -4.25 -9.65
CA LEU A 94 18.07 -4.59 -10.74
C LEU A 94 16.92 -3.58 -10.85
N PHE A 95 16.51 -3.03 -9.72
CA PHE A 95 15.39 -2.09 -9.57
C PHE A 95 15.85 -0.64 -9.41
N ASP A 96 17.14 -0.36 -9.59
CA ASP A 96 17.67 1.01 -9.57
C ASP A 96 17.10 1.81 -10.75
N ASN A 97 16.34 2.85 -10.43
CA ASN A 97 15.68 3.72 -11.39
C ASN A 97 16.24 5.15 -11.40
N THR A 98 17.19 5.46 -10.49
CA THR A 98 17.82 6.77 -10.30
C THR A 98 19.30 6.76 -10.64
N GLY A 99 19.97 5.60 -10.61
CA GLY A 99 21.40 5.44 -10.83
C GLY A 99 22.24 5.59 -9.55
N ASP A 100 21.61 5.54 -8.37
CA ASP A 100 22.26 5.67 -7.07
C ASP A 100 22.70 4.33 -6.45
N GLY A 101 22.39 3.22 -7.13
CA GLY A 101 22.74 1.87 -6.71
C GLY A 101 21.73 1.23 -5.76
N LYS A 102 20.63 1.90 -5.43
CA LYS A 102 19.53 1.36 -4.61
C LYS A 102 18.34 0.95 -5.47
N ALA A 103 17.54 0.04 -4.94
CA ALA A 103 16.24 -0.28 -5.51
C ALA A 103 15.28 0.91 -5.26
N GLY A 104 14.75 1.49 -6.32
CA GLY A 104 13.72 2.53 -6.25
C GLY A 104 12.35 1.88 -6.07
N LEU A 105 11.86 1.80 -4.83
CA LEU A 105 10.51 1.33 -4.52
C LEU A 105 9.50 2.46 -4.79
N THR A 106 8.66 2.31 -5.81
CA THR A 106 7.50 3.18 -5.98
C THR A 106 6.52 2.94 -4.83
N GLY A 107 6.46 3.88 -3.90
CA GLY A 107 5.72 3.77 -2.65
C GLY A 107 4.37 4.46 -2.69
N CYS A 108 4.06 5.18 -1.63
CA CYS A 108 2.77 5.82 -1.40
C CYS A 108 2.80 7.31 -1.70
N GLU A 109 1.61 7.86 -1.88
CA GLU A 109 1.43 9.31 -1.87
C GLU A 109 1.70 9.88 -0.47
N PRO A 110 2.38 11.03 -0.36
CA PRO A 110 2.56 11.70 0.93
C PRO A 110 1.23 11.92 1.64
N GLY A 111 1.17 11.64 2.94
CA GLY A 111 -0.07 11.71 3.72
C GLY A 111 -0.83 10.38 3.84
N TRP A 112 -0.55 9.40 2.99
CA TRP A 112 -1.11 8.06 3.15
C TRP A 112 -0.38 7.29 4.25
N ALA A 113 -1.12 6.48 5.02
CA ALA A 113 -0.56 5.70 6.13
C ALA A 113 0.50 4.68 5.66
N CYS A 114 0.36 4.13 4.46
CA CYS A 114 1.27 3.14 3.90
C CYS A 114 2.71 3.66 3.76
N GLY A 115 2.94 4.95 3.54
CA GLY A 115 4.28 5.51 3.47
C GLY A 115 5.08 5.27 4.75
N LYS A 116 4.47 5.50 5.91
CA LYS A 116 5.09 5.24 7.21
C LYS A 116 5.32 3.74 7.46
N VAL A 117 4.42 2.89 6.97
CA VAL A 117 4.57 1.43 7.08
C VAL A 117 5.74 0.97 6.23
N ILE A 118 5.86 1.44 4.99
CA ILE A 118 6.98 1.13 4.10
C ILE A 118 8.32 1.55 4.72
N ASP A 119 8.43 2.75 5.27
CA ASP A 119 9.65 3.24 5.94
C ASP A 119 10.01 2.38 7.16
N ALA A 120 9.01 2.00 7.97
CA ALA A 120 9.22 1.13 9.11
C ALA A 120 9.70 -0.26 8.68
N GLN A 121 9.15 -0.81 7.61
CA GLN A 121 9.52 -2.10 7.03
C GLN A 121 10.92 -2.07 6.41
N ILE A 122 11.27 -1.04 5.65
CA ILE A 122 12.63 -0.84 5.12
C ILE A 122 13.65 -0.90 6.25
N LYS A 123 13.38 -0.22 7.36
CA LYS A 123 14.25 -0.23 8.55
C LYS A 123 14.26 -1.60 9.23
N ALA A 124 13.09 -2.17 9.51
CA ALA A 124 12.94 -3.43 10.24
C ALA A 124 13.57 -4.62 9.50
N TYR A 125 13.44 -4.63 8.17
CA TYR A 125 14.02 -5.69 7.33
C TYR A 125 15.48 -5.44 6.95
N GLY A 126 16.11 -4.36 7.43
CA GLY A 126 17.52 -4.04 7.18
C GLY A 126 17.81 -3.65 5.74
N LEU A 127 16.88 -2.96 5.09
CA LEU A 127 16.94 -2.55 3.67
C LEU A 127 17.40 -1.10 3.47
N THR A 128 17.67 -0.35 4.53
CA THR A 128 17.97 1.10 4.48
C THR A 128 19.10 1.48 3.52
N ASN A 129 20.09 0.60 3.35
CA ASN A 129 21.23 0.85 2.49
C ASN A 129 21.00 0.44 1.02
N THR A 130 19.94 -0.32 0.74
CA THR A 130 19.71 -0.95 -0.56
C THR A 130 18.37 -0.63 -1.20
N VAL A 131 17.43 -0.09 -0.43
CA VAL A 131 16.09 0.28 -0.92
C VAL A 131 15.77 1.71 -0.50
N GLU A 132 15.20 2.47 -1.42
CA GLU A 132 14.66 3.80 -1.18
C GLU A 132 13.19 3.86 -1.59
N GLN A 133 12.35 4.40 -0.72
CA GLN A 133 10.95 4.64 -1.03
C GLN A 133 10.80 5.96 -1.80
N ASN A 134 10.29 5.89 -3.03
CA ASN A 134 9.89 7.05 -3.81
C ASN A 134 8.44 7.42 -3.49
N GLN A 135 8.21 8.66 -3.06
CA GLN A 135 6.89 9.19 -2.75
C GLN A 135 6.52 10.33 -3.68
N GLY A 136 5.24 10.42 -4.05
CA GLY A 136 4.72 11.45 -4.95
C GLY A 136 3.27 11.18 -5.30
N SER A 137 2.75 11.86 -6.31
CA SER A 137 1.42 11.55 -6.83
C SER A 137 1.37 10.08 -7.27
N TYR A 138 0.58 9.27 -6.58
CA TYR A 138 0.52 7.81 -6.82
C TYR A 138 0.12 7.49 -8.26
N SER A 139 -0.83 8.24 -8.81
CA SER A 139 -1.27 8.06 -10.20
C SER A 139 -0.14 8.29 -11.21
N ALA A 140 0.68 9.32 -11.00
CA ALA A 140 1.83 9.61 -11.86
C ALA A 140 2.91 8.54 -11.74
N MET A 141 3.22 8.14 -10.50
CA MET A 141 4.23 7.11 -10.24
C MET A 141 3.83 5.75 -10.83
N ILE A 142 2.57 5.35 -10.72
CA ILE A 142 2.07 4.10 -11.32
C ILE A 142 2.08 4.15 -12.86
N ALA A 143 1.83 5.30 -13.46
CA ALA A 143 1.98 5.47 -14.91
C ALA A 143 3.43 5.24 -15.36
N ASP A 144 4.42 5.72 -14.59
CA ASP A 144 5.83 5.43 -14.84
C ASP A 144 6.16 3.95 -14.68
N VAL A 145 5.68 3.30 -13.60
CA VAL A 145 5.83 1.84 -13.38
C VAL A 145 5.33 1.05 -14.59
N ILE A 146 4.13 1.38 -15.11
CA ILE A 146 3.55 0.73 -16.28
C ILE A 146 4.39 0.99 -17.54
N SER A 147 4.89 2.21 -17.70
CA SER A 147 5.76 2.59 -18.82
C SER A 147 7.08 1.80 -18.79
N ARG A 148 7.72 1.71 -17.63
CA ARG A 148 8.95 0.93 -17.41
C ARG A 148 8.72 -0.56 -17.70
N TYR A 149 7.62 -1.12 -17.20
CA TYR A 149 7.24 -2.52 -17.48
C TYR A 149 7.09 -2.76 -18.99
N LYS A 150 6.36 -1.89 -19.71
CA LYS A 150 6.21 -1.99 -21.18
C LYS A 150 7.53 -1.88 -21.92
N ALA A 151 8.49 -1.12 -21.39
CA ALA A 151 9.84 -1.01 -21.90
C ALA A 151 10.74 -2.20 -21.53
N GLY A 152 10.21 -3.24 -20.88
CA GLY A 152 10.94 -4.43 -20.46
C GLY A 152 11.91 -4.23 -19.30
N LYS A 153 11.82 -3.09 -18.60
CA LYS A 153 12.65 -2.76 -17.44
C LYS A 153 12.07 -3.38 -16.17
N PRO A 154 12.92 -3.79 -15.21
CA PRO A 154 12.46 -4.23 -13.90
C PRO A 154 11.68 -3.13 -13.18
N ILE A 155 10.66 -3.54 -12.42
CA ILE A 155 9.81 -2.66 -11.62
C ILE A 155 9.69 -3.19 -10.20
N LEU A 156 9.64 -2.28 -9.22
CA LEU A 156 9.37 -2.56 -7.82
C LEU A 156 8.40 -1.49 -7.32
N TYR A 157 7.22 -1.91 -6.86
CA TYR A 157 6.19 -0.95 -6.49
C TYR A 157 5.25 -1.50 -5.41
N TYR A 158 4.65 -0.59 -4.65
CA TYR A 158 3.56 -0.85 -3.73
C TYR A 158 2.22 -0.69 -4.46
N THR A 159 1.27 -1.53 -4.17
CA THR A 159 -0.12 -1.40 -4.59
C THR A 159 -1.05 -2.21 -3.69
N TRP A 160 -2.34 -2.15 -4.00
CA TRP A 160 -3.38 -2.92 -3.30
C TRP A 160 -4.35 -3.57 -4.28
N THR A 161 -5.16 -4.48 -3.79
CA THR A 161 -6.25 -5.11 -4.52
C THR A 161 -7.52 -5.14 -3.65
N PRO A 162 -8.72 -4.86 -4.20
CA PRO A 162 -8.99 -4.60 -5.62
C PRO A 162 -8.60 -3.17 -6.06
N TYR A 163 -7.86 -3.06 -7.15
CA TYR A 163 -7.47 -1.79 -7.77
C TYR A 163 -7.24 -1.98 -9.29
N TRP A 164 -7.45 -0.93 -10.09
CA TRP A 164 -7.36 -1.02 -11.55
C TRP A 164 -5.98 -1.46 -12.07
N VAL A 165 -4.92 -1.16 -11.34
CA VAL A 165 -3.55 -1.56 -11.69
C VAL A 165 -3.43 -3.06 -11.90
N SER A 166 -4.16 -3.88 -11.13
CA SER A 166 -4.16 -5.35 -11.25
C SER A 166 -4.81 -5.86 -12.54
N PHE A 167 -5.52 -5.02 -13.29
CA PHE A 167 -6.02 -5.38 -14.61
C PHE A 167 -4.99 -5.09 -15.72
N VAL A 168 -4.06 -4.16 -15.48
CA VAL A 168 -2.99 -3.78 -16.42
C VAL A 168 -1.73 -4.60 -16.16
N LEU A 169 -1.32 -4.69 -14.90
CA LEU A 169 -0.21 -5.52 -14.41
C LEU A 169 -0.80 -6.68 -13.62
N LYS A 170 -1.10 -7.78 -14.30
CA LYS A 170 -1.86 -8.90 -13.75
C LYS A 170 -0.99 -9.74 -12.81
N PRO A 171 -1.32 -9.83 -11.51
CA PRO A 171 -0.60 -10.69 -10.58
C PRO A 171 -0.63 -12.16 -11.03
N GLY A 172 0.52 -12.83 -10.92
CA GLY A 172 0.73 -14.20 -11.38
C GLY A 172 1.08 -14.33 -12.87
N LYS A 173 0.75 -13.33 -13.70
CA LYS A 173 1.08 -13.31 -15.12
C LYS A 173 2.19 -12.30 -15.44
N ASP A 174 1.98 -11.06 -15.10
CA ASP A 174 2.86 -9.94 -15.44
C ASP A 174 3.76 -9.56 -14.26
N VAL A 175 3.23 -9.69 -13.05
CA VAL A 175 3.88 -9.33 -11.79
C VAL A 175 3.62 -10.39 -10.72
N VAL A 176 4.43 -10.37 -9.66
CA VAL A 176 4.28 -11.25 -8.50
C VAL A 176 4.33 -10.45 -7.21
N TRP A 177 3.53 -10.86 -6.23
CA TRP A 177 3.58 -10.35 -4.86
C TRP A 177 4.85 -10.86 -4.17
N LEU A 178 5.56 -9.96 -3.50
CA LEU A 178 6.63 -10.33 -2.58
C LEU A 178 6.07 -10.55 -1.19
N THR A 179 6.52 -11.60 -0.52
CA THR A 179 6.29 -11.78 0.90
C THR A 179 7.20 -10.87 1.72
N VAL A 180 6.87 -10.71 2.99
CA VAL A 180 7.73 -10.07 3.99
C VAL A 180 8.13 -11.08 5.05
N PRO A 181 9.31 -10.94 5.69
CA PRO A 181 9.79 -11.93 6.65
C PRO A 181 8.98 -11.97 7.96
N PHE A 182 8.37 -10.86 8.33
CA PHE A 182 7.50 -10.73 9.52
C PHE A 182 6.68 -9.44 9.44
N SER A 183 5.60 -9.36 10.20
CA SER A 183 4.79 -8.13 10.31
C SER A 183 5.58 -7.04 11.03
N ALA A 184 5.70 -5.86 10.42
CA ALA A 184 6.40 -4.72 11.00
C ALA A 184 5.55 -3.45 10.80
N SER A 185 5.13 -2.87 11.92
CA SER A 185 4.33 -1.65 11.96
C SER A 185 5.14 -0.45 12.47
N PRO A 186 4.80 0.78 12.08
CA PRO A 186 5.39 1.98 12.64
C PRO A 186 5.20 2.07 14.15
N ALA A 187 6.07 2.84 14.81
CA ALA A 187 5.89 3.15 16.23
C ALA A 187 4.51 3.81 16.48
N GLY A 188 3.81 3.35 17.52
CA GLY A 188 2.47 3.85 17.87
C GLY A 188 1.31 3.17 17.15
N GLN A 189 1.57 2.29 16.17
CA GLN A 189 0.53 1.42 15.62
C GLN A 189 0.45 0.09 16.38
N PRO A 190 -0.75 -0.54 16.41
CA PRO A 190 -0.88 -1.89 16.96
C PRO A 190 0.10 -2.86 16.27
N LYS A 191 0.72 -3.73 17.06
CA LYS A 191 1.50 -4.85 16.53
C LYS A 191 0.52 -5.93 16.10
N GLU A 192 0.08 -5.86 14.88
CA GLU A 192 -0.85 -6.82 14.32
C GLU A 192 -0.15 -7.81 13.40
N ASP A 193 -0.70 -9.00 13.33
CA ASP A 193 -0.28 -10.02 12.38
C ASP A 193 -0.92 -9.71 11.02
N THR A 194 -0.10 -9.30 10.06
CA THR A 194 -0.53 -8.97 8.70
C THR A 194 -0.63 -10.18 7.77
N ARG A 195 -0.55 -11.41 8.32
CA ARG A 195 -0.71 -12.63 7.52
C ARG A 195 -2.14 -12.78 7.03
N LEU A 196 -2.28 -13.10 5.75
CA LEU A 196 -3.55 -13.49 5.17
C LEU A 196 -3.99 -14.87 5.69
N PRO A 197 -5.29 -15.24 5.54
CA PRO A 197 -5.79 -16.56 5.96
C PRO A 197 -5.06 -17.75 5.31
N ASN A 198 -4.45 -17.56 4.14
CA ASN A 198 -3.64 -18.58 3.47
C ASN A 198 -2.18 -18.67 3.97
N GLY A 199 -1.84 -17.96 5.05
CA GLY A 199 -0.52 -17.92 5.67
C GLY A 199 0.50 -17.00 4.99
N LYS A 200 0.21 -16.40 3.84
CA LYS A 200 1.10 -15.45 3.17
C LYS A 200 1.08 -14.11 3.89
N ASN A 201 2.25 -13.52 4.06
CA ASN A 201 2.41 -12.20 4.66
C ASN A 201 2.92 -11.21 3.61
N TYR A 202 2.14 -10.17 3.33
CA TYR A 202 2.51 -9.09 2.42
C TYR A 202 2.81 -7.77 3.16
N GLY A 203 2.73 -7.77 4.49
CA GLY A 203 3.22 -6.69 5.35
C GLY A 203 2.22 -5.59 5.70
N PHE A 204 0.96 -5.65 5.23
CA PHE A 204 -0.01 -4.58 5.42
C PHE A 204 -1.35 -5.06 5.95
#